data_8f9ef88c6172e2b1c1332e0c1e6d3a79
#
_entry.id   8f9ef88c6172e2b1c1332e0c1e6d3a79
#
_cell.length_a   1.000
_cell.length_b   1.000
_cell.length_c   1.000
_cell.angle_alpha   90.00
_cell.angle_beta   90.00
_cell.angle_gamma   90.00
#
_symmetry.space_group_name_H-M   'P 1'
#
loop_
_entity.id
_entity.type
_entity.pdbx_description
1 polymer ?
#
loop_
_entity_poly.entity_id
_entity_poly.type
_entity_poly.pdbx_seq_one_letter_code
_entity_poly.pdbx_strand_id
1 'polypeptide(L)' 'MSYFEQFMQANQAYVALHGQLNLPLKPKTRVAIVTCMDSRLHVAQALGLALGDAHILRNAGGRVTEDMIRSL' A
#
# COMPACT_ATOMS: atom_id res chain seq x y z
N MET A 1 15.07 -21.66 4.13
CA MET A 1 13.82 -20.98 4.56
C MET A 1 12.95 -20.77 3.34
N SER A 2 11.70 -21.18 3.41
CA SER A 2 10.75 -20.98 2.32
C SER A 2 10.31 -19.51 2.22
N TYR A 3 9.78 -19.13 1.06
CA TYR A 3 9.19 -17.80 0.92
C TYR A 3 8.04 -17.57 1.90
N PHE A 4 7.23 -18.62 2.14
CA PHE A 4 6.14 -18.53 3.10
C PHE A 4 6.65 -18.21 4.50
N GLU A 5 7.70 -18.87 4.95
CA GLU A 5 8.30 -18.61 6.26
C GLU A 5 8.87 -17.19 6.33
N GLN A 6 9.51 -16.73 5.25
CA GLN A 6 10.02 -15.35 5.18
C GLN A 6 8.88 -14.34 5.31
N PHE A 7 7.77 -14.59 4.61
CA PHE A 7 6.60 -13.71 4.68
C PHE A 7 6.00 -13.70 6.08
N MET A 8 5.92 -14.85 6.72
CA MET A 8 5.39 -14.95 8.08
C MET A 8 6.24 -14.17 9.08
N GLN A 9 7.55 -14.31 9.00
CA GLN A 9 8.46 -13.58 9.87
C GLN A 9 8.38 -12.07 9.66
N ALA A 10 8.36 -11.63 8.41
CA ALA A 10 8.24 -10.22 8.08
C ALA A 10 6.90 -9.66 8.57
N ASN A 11 5.82 -10.43 8.42
CA ASN A 11 4.51 -10.03 8.89
C ASN A 11 4.46 -9.90 10.42
N GLN A 12 5.08 -10.83 11.14
CA GLN A 12 5.15 -10.73 12.59
C GLN A 12 5.88 -9.47 13.04
N ALA A 13 6.98 -9.14 12.37
CA ALA A 13 7.72 -7.91 12.65
C ALA A 13 6.88 -6.66 12.35
N TYR A 14 6.15 -6.68 11.24
CA TYR A 14 5.26 -5.60 10.85
C TYR A 14 4.16 -5.37 11.90
N VAL A 15 3.52 -6.44 12.34
CA VAL A 15 2.46 -6.37 13.34
C VAL A 15 3.01 -5.83 14.67
N ALA A 16 4.19 -6.29 15.08
CA ALA A 16 4.82 -5.80 16.31
C ALA A 16 5.12 -4.30 16.23
N LEU A 17 5.51 -3.81 15.05
CA LEU A 17 5.86 -2.41 14.85
C LEU A 17 4.64 -1.50 14.68
N HIS A 18 3.59 -1.97 13.99
CA HIS A 18 2.47 -1.14 13.57
C HIS A 18 1.11 -1.55 14.16
N GLY A 19 1.00 -2.72 14.78
CA GLY A 19 -0.27 -3.26 15.25
C GLY A 19 -0.96 -2.42 16.33
N GLN A 20 -0.22 -1.55 17.00
CA GLN A 20 -0.75 -0.66 18.04
C GLN A 20 -1.18 0.70 17.48
N LEU A 21 -0.92 0.97 16.20
CA LEU A 21 -1.27 2.25 15.59
C LEU A 21 -2.78 2.33 15.39
N ASN A 22 -3.36 3.41 15.86
CA ASN A 22 -4.78 3.68 15.73
C ASN A 22 -5.00 4.77 14.67
N LEU A 23 -4.75 4.41 13.41
CA LEU A 23 -4.84 5.35 12.31
C LEU A 23 -6.30 5.48 11.84
N PRO A 24 -6.73 6.70 11.44
CA PRO A 24 -8.07 6.88 10.90
C PRO A 24 -8.21 6.18 9.54
N LEU A 25 -9.45 5.83 9.21
CA LEU A 25 -9.77 5.20 7.93
C LEU A 25 -9.47 6.12 6.74
N LYS A 26 -9.75 7.41 6.89
CA LYS A 26 -9.51 8.37 5.82
C LYS A 26 -8.02 8.69 5.73
N PRO A 27 -7.47 8.76 4.50
CA PRO A 27 -6.06 9.08 4.34
C PRO A 27 -5.76 10.53 4.74
N LYS A 28 -4.62 10.73 5.37
CA LYS A 28 -4.22 12.03 5.90
C LYS A 28 -4.17 13.12 4.82
N THR A 29 -3.68 12.78 3.63
CA THR A 29 -3.55 13.75 2.54
C THR A 29 -4.83 13.94 1.73
N ARG A 30 -5.81 13.05 1.90
CA ARG A 30 -7.01 12.97 1.06
C ARG A 30 -6.68 12.77 -0.42
N VAL A 31 -5.61 12.04 -0.68
CA VAL A 31 -5.11 11.74 -2.02
C VAL A 31 -5.26 10.26 -2.28
N ALA A 32 -5.64 9.92 -3.50
CA ALA A 32 -5.59 8.57 -4.04
C ALA A 32 -4.60 8.54 -5.20
N ILE A 33 -3.71 7.57 -5.19
CA ILE A 33 -2.66 7.43 -6.19
C ILE A 33 -2.96 6.20 -7.02
N VAL A 34 -3.04 6.37 -8.35
CA VAL A 34 -3.22 5.28 -9.29
C VAL A 34 -1.89 5.02 -9.98
N THR A 35 -1.42 3.79 -9.92
CA THR A 35 -0.12 3.43 -10.47
C THR A 35 -0.12 1.98 -10.96
N CYS A 36 0.99 1.57 -11.60
CA CYS A 36 1.10 0.20 -12.08
C CYS A 36 1.48 -0.75 -10.95
N MET A 37 1.27 -2.05 -11.20
CA MET A 37 1.55 -3.11 -10.24
C MET A 37 2.98 -3.66 -10.35
N ASP A 38 3.86 -3.00 -11.08
CA ASP A 38 5.24 -3.45 -11.25
C ASP A 38 5.90 -3.65 -9.89
N SER A 39 6.44 -4.84 -9.66
CA SER A 39 7.01 -5.22 -8.37
C SER A 39 8.28 -4.45 -8.00
N ARG A 40 8.91 -3.79 -8.97
CA ARG A 40 10.10 -2.98 -8.74
C ARG A 40 9.77 -1.59 -8.20
N LEU A 41 8.49 -1.18 -8.30
CA LEU A 41 8.06 0.15 -7.85
C LEU A 41 7.46 0.04 -6.44
N HIS A 42 8.12 0.66 -5.49
CA HIS A 42 7.61 0.80 -4.13
C HIS A 42 7.04 2.21 -3.98
N VAL A 43 5.74 2.34 -4.18
CA VAL A 43 5.07 3.64 -4.34
C VAL A 43 5.24 4.53 -3.12
N ALA A 44 5.05 3.98 -1.93
CA ALA A 44 5.17 4.76 -0.70
C ALA A 44 6.57 5.35 -0.54
N GLN A 45 7.62 4.53 -0.78
CA GLN A 45 8.99 5.04 -0.72
C GLN A 45 9.27 6.07 -1.81
N ALA A 46 8.77 5.81 -3.03
CA ALA A 46 9.02 6.71 -4.15
C ALA A 46 8.45 8.11 -3.89
N LEU A 47 7.34 8.20 -3.17
CA LEU A 47 6.64 9.46 -2.91
C LEU A 47 6.82 9.97 -1.48
N GLY A 48 7.57 9.27 -0.65
CA GLY A 48 7.77 9.68 0.73
C GLY A 48 6.53 9.57 1.59
N LEU A 49 5.67 8.57 1.32
CA LEU A 49 4.44 8.39 2.06
C LEU A 49 4.64 7.52 3.29
N ALA A 50 4.02 7.89 4.38
CA ALA A 50 3.93 7.08 5.57
C ALA A 50 2.61 6.32 5.62
N LEU A 51 2.50 5.37 6.54
CA LEU A 51 1.27 4.59 6.74
C LEU A 51 0.10 5.54 7.01
N GLY A 52 -1.00 5.35 6.30
CA GLY A 52 -2.21 6.17 6.48
C GLY A 52 -2.23 7.47 5.69
N ASP A 53 -1.18 7.78 4.91
CA ASP A 53 -1.12 9.05 4.20
C ASP A 53 -2.03 9.13 2.99
N ALA A 54 -2.14 8.07 2.19
CA ALA A 54 -2.88 8.09 0.93
C ALA A 54 -3.41 6.71 0.59
N HIS A 55 -4.46 6.66 -0.22
CA HIS A 55 -4.88 5.43 -0.87
C HIS A 55 -3.97 5.15 -2.07
N ILE A 56 -3.58 3.91 -2.24
CA ILE A 56 -2.75 3.48 -3.37
C ILE A 56 -3.50 2.38 -4.10
N LEU A 57 -3.84 2.64 -5.36
CA LEU A 57 -4.56 1.71 -6.22
C LEU A 57 -3.63 1.30 -7.36
N ARG A 58 -3.51 -0.01 -7.57
CA ARG A 58 -2.55 -0.52 -8.54
C ARG A 58 -3.22 -1.51 -9.50
N ASN A 59 -2.93 -1.37 -10.78
CA ASN A 59 -3.32 -2.35 -11.78
C ASN A 59 -2.25 -2.48 -12.86
N ALA A 60 -2.48 -3.38 -13.81
CA ALA A 60 -1.56 -3.55 -14.93
C ALA A 60 -1.57 -2.28 -15.79
N GLY A 61 -0.42 -1.62 -15.85
CA GLY A 61 -0.24 -0.41 -16.64
C GLY A 61 -0.63 0.88 -15.95
N GLY A 62 -1.15 0.84 -14.73
CA GLY A 62 -1.51 2.06 -13.99
C GLY A 62 -2.58 2.89 -14.64
N ARG A 63 -3.60 2.23 -15.19
CA ARG A 63 -4.66 2.89 -15.96
C ARG A 63 -5.90 3.14 -15.13
N VAL A 64 -6.57 4.26 -15.38
CA VAL A 64 -7.84 4.57 -14.75
C VAL A 64 -8.94 3.86 -15.55
N THR A 65 -9.37 2.70 -15.04
CA THR A 65 -10.45 1.90 -15.61
C THR A 65 -11.74 2.14 -14.85
N GLU A 66 -12.86 1.56 -15.33
CA GLU A 66 -14.13 1.65 -14.60
C GLU A 66 -14.03 1.11 -13.19
N ASP A 67 -13.35 -0.03 -13.03
CA ASP A 67 -13.16 -0.62 -11.71
C ASP A 67 -12.32 0.27 -10.81
N MET A 68 -11.31 0.90 -11.38
CA MET A 68 -10.48 1.87 -10.66
C MET A 68 -11.30 3.07 -10.20
N ILE A 69 -12.16 3.60 -11.07
CA ILE A 69 -13.05 4.71 -10.74
C ILE A 69 -13.99 4.33 -9.61
N ARG A 70 -14.52 3.11 -9.63
CA ARG A 70 -15.38 2.62 -8.55
C ARG A 70 -14.66 2.54 -7.21
N SER A 71 -13.36 2.29 -7.24
CA SER A 71 -12.54 2.19 -6.03
C SER A 71 -12.21 3.55 -5.42
N LEU A 72 -12.31 4.57 -6.21
CA LEU A 72 -12.06 5.93 -5.74
C LEU A 72 -13.29 6.49 -5.01
#